data_b94820c3220cfc2e32e7ad36638e86b4
#
_entry.id   b94820c3220cfc2e32e7ad36638e86b4
#
_cell.length_a   1.000
_cell.length_b   1.000
_cell.length_c   1.000
_cell.angle_alpha   90.00
_cell.angle_beta   90.00
_cell.angle_gamma   90.00
#
_symmetry.space_group_name_H-M   'P 1'
#
loop_
_entity.id
_entity.type
_entity.pdbx_description
1 polymer ?
#
loop_
_entity_poly.entity_id
_entity_poly.type
_entity_poly.pdbx_seq_one_letter_code
_entity_poly.pdbx_strand_id
1 'polypeptide(L)'
;MVIKIEIYELLKAFSMQKKCFKPIYEKYCDETSPCKESFAKFVSRTTKSSFQIYWIIHNSTKVGQIWIATKNDTAILARLFVLPKYQNKGYATKAIIDVEKLYSYYNHWQLDTIKEEKKNVHLYQKLGYKPNGKEKIINDKMTITEFEKEINNERSN
;
A
#
# COMPACT_ATOMS: atom_id res chain seq x y z
N MET A 1 4.20 1.82 -13.96
CA MET A 1 4.02 0.38 -14.26
C MET A 1 4.32 -0.43 -13.01
N VAL A 2 3.51 -1.44 -12.73
CA VAL A 2 3.74 -2.37 -11.62
C VAL A 2 4.14 -3.76 -12.14
N ILE A 3 5.10 -4.41 -11.46
CA ILE A 3 5.61 -5.75 -11.82
C ILE A 3 5.62 -6.60 -10.55
N LYS A 4 5.07 -7.81 -10.63
CA LYS A 4 5.04 -8.74 -9.49
C LYS A 4 6.45 -9.00 -8.95
N ILE A 5 6.59 -9.02 -7.64
CA ILE A 5 7.85 -9.33 -6.96
C ILE A 5 7.98 -10.86 -6.88
N GLU A 6 9.09 -11.37 -7.39
CA GLU A 6 9.39 -12.79 -7.37
C GLU A 6 10.04 -13.21 -6.04
N ILE A 7 9.94 -14.50 -5.71
CA ILE A 7 10.39 -15.04 -4.42
C ILE A 7 11.87 -14.75 -4.14
N TYR A 8 12.73 -14.81 -5.15
CA TYR A 8 14.15 -14.52 -5.02
C TYR A 8 14.47 -13.04 -4.80
N GLU A 9 13.49 -12.15 -4.95
CA GLU A 9 13.62 -10.72 -4.71
C GLU A 9 13.16 -10.28 -3.30
N LEU A 10 12.61 -11.19 -2.49
CA LEU A 10 11.99 -10.86 -1.21
C LEU A 10 12.95 -10.15 -0.24
N LEU A 11 14.23 -10.52 -0.22
CA LEU A 11 15.22 -9.86 0.63
C LEU A 11 15.41 -8.38 0.22
N LYS A 12 15.45 -8.11 -1.08
CA LYS A 12 15.55 -6.74 -1.61
C LYS A 12 14.28 -5.94 -1.32
N ALA A 13 13.10 -6.58 -1.48
CA ALA A 13 11.81 -5.97 -1.18
C ALA A 13 11.70 -5.61 0.31
N PHE A 14 12.09 -6.52 1.19
CA PHE A 14 12.14 -6.29 2.64
C PHE A 14 13.08 -5.15 3.04
N SER A 15 14.28 -5.12 2.48
CA SER A 15 15.25 -4.04 2.74
C SER A 15 14.70 -2.67 2.32
N MET A 16 14.04 -2.57 1.17
CA MET A 16 13.41 -1.34 0.72
C MET A 16 12.28 -0.90 1.66
N GLN A 17 11.44 -1.84 2.09
CA GLN A 17 10.38 -1.56 3.06
C GLN A 17 10.93 -0.94 4.33
N LYS A 18 11.93 -1.56 4.94
CA LYS A 18 12.54 -1.06 6.17
C LYS A 18 13.06 0.37 6.01
N LYS A 19 13.76 0.62 4.91
CA LYS A 19 14.30 1.94 4.59
C LYS A 19 13.19 3.00 4.45
N CYS A 20 12.10 2.67 3.75
CA CYS A 20 11.01 3.61 3.51
C CYS A 20 10.17 3.90 4.77
N PHE A 21 9.99 2.90 5.65
CA PHE A 21 9.19 3.06 6.87
C PHE A 21 9.98 3.56 8.09
N LYS A 22 11.30 3.63 8.02
CA LYS A 22 12.12 4.13 9.13
C LYS A 22 11.74 5.56 9.55
N PRO A 23 11.58 6.56 8.66
CA PRO A 23 11.17 7.92 9.04
C PRO A 23 9.77 7.95 9.70
N ILE A 24 8.84 7.12 9.24
CA ILE A 24 7.49 7.00 9.82
C ILE A 24 7.57 6.40 11.22
N TYR A 25 8.38 5.36 11.41
CA TYR A 25 8.62 4.79 12.74
C TYR A 25 9.23 5.82 13.71
N GLU A 26 10.25 6.55 13.27
CA GLU A 26 10.90 7.59 14.09
C GLU A 26 9.92 8.71 14.48
N LYS A 27 8.97 9.05 13.59
CA LYS A 27 7.96 10.09 13.85
C LYS A 27 6.86 9.63 14.80
N TYR A 28 6.36 8.41 14.66
CA TYR A 28 5.16 7.94 15.36
C TYR A 28 5.43 6.92 16.47
N CYS A 29 6.61 6.32 16.53
CA CYS A 29 6.99 5.30 17.52
C CYS A 29 6.02 4.11 17.55
N ASP A 30 5.49 3.71 16.39
CA ASP A 30 4.58 2.57 16.26
C ASP A 30 5.36 1.25 16.21
N GLU A 31 5.31 0.47 17.29
CA GLU A 31 6.00 -0.81 17.38
C GLU A 31 5.44 -1.88 16.42
N THR A 32 4.27 -1.64 15.83
CA THR A 32 3.70 -2.50 14.78
C THR A 32 4.12 -2.06 13.37
N SER A 33 4.94 -1.02 13.26
CA SER A 33 5.44 -0.48 12.01
C SER A 33 6.12 -1.53 11.13
N PRO A 34 5.94 -1.47 9.80
CA PRO A 34 6.70 -2.29 8.86
C PRO A 34 8.22 -2.18 9.00
N CYS A 35 8.73 -1.08 9.57
CA CYS A 35 10.13 -0.91 9.91
C CYS A 35 10.62 -1.94 10.95
N LYS A 36 9.75 -2.35 11.87
CA LYS A 36 10.04 -3.30 12.95
C LYS A 36 9.79 -4.76 12.58
N GLU A 37 9.15 -5.01 11.43
CA GLU A 37 8.82 -6.36 10.98
C GLU A 37 10.07 -7.21 10.78
N SER A 38 10.05 -8.47 11.25
CA SER A 38 11.12 -9.43 10.97
C SER A 38 11.02 -9.96 9.54
N PHE A 39 12.15 -10.41 8.97
CA PHE A 39 12.15 -11.02 7.63
C PHE A 39 11.27 -12.26 7.56
N ALA A 40 11.28 -13.12 8.59
CA ALA A 40 10.43 -14.30 8.66
C ALA A 40 8.94 -13.95 8.60
N LYS A 41 8.50 -12.92 9.33
CA LYS A 41 7.12 -12.43 9.31
C LYS A 41 6.75 -11.83 7.94
N PHE A 42 7.66 -11.08 7.33
CA PHE A 42 7.52 -10.55 5.99
C PHE A 42 7.30 -11.68 4.97
N VAL A 43 8.17 -12.69 4.94
CA VAL A 43 8.05 -13.85 4.04
C VAL A 43 6.73 -14.59 4.29
N SER A 44 6.39 -14.90 5.54
CA SER A 44 5.15 -15.60 5.89
C SER A 44 3.90 -14.88 5.38
N ARG A 45 3.91 -13.55 5.35
CA ARG A 45 2.80 -12.74 4.83
C ARG A 45 2.76 -12.75 3.32
N THR A 46 3.89 -12.49 2.67
CA THR A 46 3.97 -12.27 1.22
C THR A 46 3.88 -13.54 0.40
N THR A 47 4.00 -14.71 1.02
CA THR A 47 3.84 -16.01 0.36
C THR A 47 2.41 -16.58 0.44
N LYS A 48 1.48 -15.89 1.13
CA LYS A 48 0.06 -16.28 1.13
C LYS A 48 -0.57 -16.03 -0.23
N SER A 49 -1.44 -16.91 -0.70
CA SER A 49 -2.14 -16.78 -2.00
C SER A 49 -3.04 -15.53 -2.07
N SER A 50 -3.59 -15.11 -0.93
CA SER A 50 -4.40 -13.87 -0.82
C SER A 50 -3.57 -12.58 -0.80
N PHE A 51 -2.25 -12.67 -0.91
CA PHE A 51 -1.35 -11.54 -0.82
C PHE A 51 -0.46 -11.45 -2.05
N GLN A 52 -0.43 -10.30 -2.72
CA GLN A 52 0.43 -10.05 -3.87
C GLN A 52 1.20 -8.76 -3.66
N ILE A 53 2.49 -8.79 -3.96
CA ILE A 53 3.38 -7.65 -3.84
C ILE A 53 3.99 -7.29 -5.18
N TYR A 54 4.06 -5.98 -5.46
CA TYR A 54 4.54 -5.46 -6.74
C TYR A 54 5.61 -4.40 -6.55
N TRP A 55 6.62 -4.44 -7.42
CA TRP A 55 7.50 -3.30 -7.65
C TRP A 55 6.76 -2.19 -8.38
N ILE A 56 6.99 -0.95 -7.98
CA ILE A 56 6.68 0.23 -8.79
C ILE A 56 7.94 0.54 -9.60
N ILE A 57 7.81 0.52 -10.93
CA ILE A 57 8.93 0.67 -11.86
C ILE A 57 8.83 1.99 -12.61
N HIS A 58 9.95 2.70 -12.68
CA HIS A 58 10.16 3.85 -13.55
C HIS A 58 11.52 3.74 -14.26
N ASN A 59 11.54 3.77 -15.59
CA ASN A 59 12.75 3.62 -16.42
C ASN A 59 13.65 2.47 -15.92
N SER A 60 13.07 1.26 -15.83
CA SER A 60 13.72 0.05 -15.33
C SER A 60 14.21 0.10 -13.87
N THR A 61 13.96 1.17 -13.18
CA THR A 61 14.34 1.35 -11.76
C THR A 61 13.18 1.00 -10.84
N LYS A 62 13.45 0.22 -9.80
CA LYS A 62 12.51 -0.08 -8.72
C LYS A 62 12.43 1.13 -7.77
N VAL A 63 11.34 1.89 -7.86
CA VAL A 63 11.16 3.15 -7.12
C VAL A 63 10.29 3.04 -5.87
N GLY A 64 9.58 1.92 -5.71
CA GLY A 64 8.70 1.67 -4.57
C GLY A 64 8.03 0.31 -4.65
N GLN A 65 7.04 0.10 -3.79
CA GLN A 65 6.22 -1.11 -3.77
C GLN A 65 4.76 -0.77 -3.52
N ILE A 66 3.88 -1.63 -4.06
CA ILE A 66 2.45 -1.64 -3.75
C ILE A 66 2.01 -3.07 -3.48
N TRP A 67 1.24 -3.28 -2.42
CA TRP A 67 0.83 -4.56 -1.91
C TRP A 67 -0.68 -4.68 -1.90
N ILE A 68 -1.20 -5.76 -2.44
CA ILE A 68 -2.63 -6.03 -2.51
C ILE A 68 -2.93 -7.31 -1.73
N ALA A 69 -3.87 -7.21 -0.83
CA ALA A 69 -4.51 -8.37 -0.21
C ALA A 69 -5.94 -8.51 -0.74
N THR A 70 -6.45 -9.73 -0.77
CA THR A 70 -7.83 -9.99 -1.17
C THR A 70 -8.56 -10.77 -0.10
N LYS A 71 -9.80 -10.38 0.17
CA LYS A 71 -10.67 -11.06 1.14
C LYS A 71 -12.12 -10.99 0.65
N ASN A 72 -12.72 -12.15 0.40
CA ASN A 72 -14.04 -12.23 -0.21
C ASN A 72 -14.09 -11.39 -1.50
N ASP A 73 -15.01 -10.43 -1.60
CA ASP A 73 -15.22 -9.57 -2.76
C ASP A 73 -14.45 -8.23 -2.67
N THR A 74 -13.54 -8.11 -1.70
CA THR A 74 -12.81 -6.87 -1.42
C THR A 74 -11.34 -7.01 -1.77
N ALA A 75 -10.82 -6.04 -2.54
CA ALA A 75 -9.38 -5.81 -2.69
C ALA A 75 -8.92 -4.79 -1.66
N ILE A 76 -7.82 -5.09 -1.00
CA ILE A 76 -7.25 -4.24 0.05
C ILE A 76 -5.88 -3.75 -0.41
N LEU A 77 -5.72 -2.44 -0.52
CA LEU A 77 -4.41 -1.82 -0.69
C LEU A 77 -3.69 -1.86 0.65
N ALA A 78 -2.96 -2.96 0.86
CA ALA A 78 -2.39 -3.30 2.16
C ALA A 78 -1.13 -2.48 2.50
N ARG A 79 -0.38 -2.03 1.49
CA ARG A 79 0.82 -1.22 1.68
C ARG A 79 1.20 -0.49 0.39
N LEU A 80 1.64 0.75 0.52
CA LEU A 80 2.15 1.56 -0.57
C LEU A 80 3.28 2.45 -0.06
N PHE A 81 4.42 2.41 -0.72
CA PHE A 81 5.52 3.33 -0.44
C PHE A 81 6.41 3.54 -1.66
N VAL A 82 7.00 4.72 -1.72
CA VAL A 82 7.93 5.16 -2.75
C VAL A 82 9.19 5.68 -2.07
N LEU A 83 10.35 5.30 -2.60
CA LEU A 83 11.65 5.78 -2.11
C LEU A 83 11.66 7.32 -2.05
N PRO A 84 12.23 7.94 -0.99
CA PRO A 84 12.17 9.39 -0.78
C PRO A 84 12.55 10.23 -2.01
N LYS A 85 13.61 9.88 -2.71
CA LYS A 85 14.09 10.58 -3.91
C LYS A 85 13.12 10.52 -5.12
N TYR A 86 12.13 9.65 -5.07
CA TYR A 86 11.12 9.48 -6.13
C TYR A 86 9.72 9.92 -5.71
N GLN A 87 9.55 10.41 -4.48
CA GLN A 87 8.26 10.93 -4.00
C GLN A 87 7.84 12.22 -4.73
N ASN A 88 6.56 12.58 -4.64
CA ASN A 88 5.97 13.76 -5.25
C ASN A 88 6.08 13.84 -6.80
N LYS A 89 6.26 12.70 -7.46
CA LYS A 89 6.37 12.57 -8.94
C LYS A 89 5.22 11.77 -9.56
N GLY A 90 4.15 11.51 -8.80
CA GLY A 90 2.96 10.79 -9.29
C GLY A 90 3.08 9.26 -9.35
N TYR A 91 4.19 8.66 -8.91
CA TYR A 91 4.36 7.20 -8.99
C TYR A 91 3.38 6.41 -8.14
N ALA A 92 3.04 6.91 -6.95
CA ALA A 92 2.03 6.30 -6.09
C ALA A 92 0.65 6.31 -6.76
N THR A 93 0.23 7.44 -7.31
CA THR A 93 -1.02 7.58 -8.06
C THR A 93 -1.10 6.58 -9.22
N LYS A 94 -0.05 6.53 -10.04
CA LYS A 94 0.01 5.58 -11.17
C LYS A 94 -0.04 4.13 -10.72
N ALA A 95 0.66 3.78 -9.65
CA ALA A 95 0.66 2.43 -9.12
C ALA A 95 -0.74 2.00 -8.63
N ILE A 96 -1.48 2.88 -7.96
CA ILE A 96 -2.86 2.59 -7.53
C ILE A 96 -3.75 2.34 -8.76
N ILE A 97 -3.69 3.21 -9.76
CA ILE A 97 -4.47 3.05 -11.00
C ILE A 97 -4.11 1.75 -11.72
N ASP A 98 -2.83 1.40 -11.79
CA ASP A 98 -2.36 0.17 -12.42
C ASP A 98 -2.90 -1.08 -11.71
N VAL A 99 -2.88 -1.12 -10.37
CA VAL A 99 -3.42 -2.29 -9.63
C VAL A 99 -4.94 -2.33 -9.65
N GLU A 100 -5.64 -1.20 -9.61
CA GLU A 100 -7.10 -1.17 -9.77
C GLU A 100 -7.53 -1.78 -11.13
N LYS A 101 -6.79 -1.51 -12.20
CA LYS A 101 -6.99 -2.15 -13.51
C LYS A 101 -6.67 -3.64 -13.49
N LEU A 102 -5.55 -4.02 -12.85
CA LEU A 102 -5.12 -5.41 -12.75
C LEU A 102 -6.12 -6.27 -11.97
N TYR A 103 -6.77 -5.68 -10.95
CA TYR A 103 -7.78 -6.30 -10.10
C TYR A 103 -9.21 -5.83 -10.45
N SER A 104 -9.48 -5.56 -11.73
CA SER A 104 -10.76 -4.98 -12.21
C SER A 104 -12.01 -5.80 -11.91
N TYR A 105 -11.87 -7.06 -11.51
CA TYR A 105 -12.98 -7.91 -11.06
C TYR A 105 -13.40 -7.67 -9.60
N TYR A 106 -12.64 -6.88 -8.83
CA TYR A 106 -13.05 -6.39 -7.52
C TYR A 106 -13.69 -5.01 -7.64
N ASN A 107 -14.93 -4.87 -7.20
CA ASN A 107 -15.63 -3.60 -7.20
C ASN A 107 -15.42 -2.82 -5.91
N HIS A 108 -15.16 -3.50 -4.81
CA HIS A 108 -14.96 -2.89 -3.50
C HIS A 108 -13.47 -2.89 -3.11
N TRP A 109 -12.98 -1.70 -2.76
CA TRP A 109 -11.60 -1.47 -2.34
C TRP A 109 -11.53 -0.84 -0.96
N GLN A 110 -10.57 -1.28 -0.17
CA GLN A 110 -10.29 -0.74 1.17
C GLN A 110 -8.80 -0.44 1.33
N LEU A 111 -8.49 0.49 2.20
CA LEU A 111 -7.14 0.75 2.68
C LEU A 111 -7.16 1.38 4.07
N ASP A 112 -6.06 1.20 4.79
CA ASP A 112 -5.77 1.91 6.03
C ASP A 112 -4.67 2.93 5.80
N THR A 113 -4.79 4.10 6.41
CA THR A 113 -3.75 5.13 6.37
C THR A 113 -3.63 5.87 7.69
N ILE A 114 -2.47 6.46 7.92
CA ILE A 114 -2.24 7.34 9.08
C ILE A 114 -2.97 8.65 8.85
N LYS A 115 -3.93 8.97 9.71
CA LYS A 115 -4.79 10.15 9.61
C LYS A 115 -4.00 11.47 9.62
N GLU A 116 -2.88 11.48 10.31
CA GLU A 116 -1.98 12.62 10.44
C GLU A 116 -1.10 12.84 9.20
N GLU A 117 -0.93 11.83 8.34
CA GLU A 117 -0.20 11.92 7.07
C GLU A 117 -1.08 12.53 5.97
N LYS A 118 -1.25 13.86 6.02
CA LYS A 118 -2.18 14.60 5.14
C LYS A 118 -1.92 14.41 3.65
N LYS A 119 -0.67 14.22 3.24
CA LYS A 119 -0.33 13.93 1.84
C LYS A 119 -0.92 12.61 1.36
N ASN A 120 -0.87 11.57 2.19
CA ASN A 120 -1.45 10.26 1.87
C ASN A 120 -2.97 10.33 1.86
N VAL A 121 -3.58 10.98 2.85
CA VAL A 121 -5.02 11.20 2.90
C VAL A 121 -5.50 11.91 1.63
N HIS A 122 -4.82 13.01 1.23
CA HIS A 122 -5.15 13.75 0.01
C HIS A 122 -5.00 12.89 -1.26
N LEU A 123 -3.93 12.08 -1.35
CA LEU A 123 -3.71 11.14 -2.47
C LEU A 123 -4.91 10.20 -2.64
N TYR A 124 -5.34 9.55 -1.56
CA TYR A 124 -6.45 8.59 -1.61
C TYR A 124 -7.77 9.26 -1.91
N GLN A 125 -8.06 10.42 -1.31
CA GLN A 125 -9.27 11.19 -1.60
C GLN A 125 -9.34 11.62 -3.06
N LYS A 126 -8.23 12.08 -3.64
CA LYS A 126 -8.14 12.44 -5.06
C LYS A 126 -8.44 11.25 -5.99
N LEU A 127 -8.14 10.04 -5.57
CA LEU A 127 -8.43 8.80 -6.30
C LEU A 127 -9.83 8.22 -6.03
N GLY A 128 -10.66 8.94 -5.26
CA GLY A 128 -12.05 8.56 -4.99
C GLY A 128 -12.26 7.68 -3.76
N TYR A 129 -11.22 7.45 -2.96
CA TYR A 129 -11.37 6.80 -1.67
C TYR A 129 -11.97 7.76 -0.65
N LYS A 130 -12.86 7.27 0.20
CA LYS A 130 -13.55 8.06 1.24
C LYS A 130 -13.40 7.39 2.59
N PRO A 131 -13.20 8.16 3.68
CA PRO A 131 -13.19 7.58 5.02
C PRO A 131 -14.56 6.97 5.33
N ASN A 132 -14.58 5.78 5.93
CA ASN A 132 -15.81 5.07 6.30
C ASN A 132 -16.16 5.22 7.79
N GLY A 133 -15.44 6.03 8.54
CA GLY A 133 -15.67 6.30 9.95
C GLY A 133 -14.96 5.34 10.91
N LYS A 134 -14.32 4.28 10.42
CA LYS A 134 -13.54 3.36 11.25
C LYS A 134 -12.16 3.95 11.53
N GLU A 135 -11.84 4.07 12.79
CA GLU A 135 -10.56 4.59 13.26
C GLU A 135 -10.00 3.73 14.39
N LYS A 136 -8.67 3.65 14.45
CA LYS A 136 -7.94 2.99 15.53
C LYS A 136 -6.84 3.91 16.05
N ILE A 137 -6.93 4.32 17.30
CA ILE A 137 -5.88 5.08 17.97
C ILE A 137 -4.74 4.13 18.31
N ILE A 138 -3.56 4.40 17.79
CA ILE A 138 -2.34 3.63 18.05
C ILE A 138 -1.62 4.19 19.28
N ASN A 139 -1.46 5.52 19.33
CA ASN A 139 -0.89 6.26 20.43
C ASN A 139 -1.32 7.74 20.36
N ASP A 140 -0.77 8.60 21.18
CA ASP A 140 -1.07 10.04 21.23
C ASP A 140 -0.68 10.81 19.94
N LYS A 141 0.12 10.23 19.07
CA LYS A 141 0.62 10.85 17.82
C LYS A 141 0.00 10.27 16.55
N MET A 142 -0.60 9.08 16.63
CA MET A 142 -0.97 8.31 15.46
C MET A 142 -2.34 7.67 15.57
N THR A 143 -3.19 7.97 14.62
CA THR A 143 -4.50 7.32 14.41
C THR A 143 -4.53 6.69 13.02
N ILE A 144 -4.92 5.43 12.94
CA ILE A 144 -5.22 4.76 11.67
C ILE A 144 -6.68 5.03 11.32
N THR A 145 -6.93 5.44 10.10
CA THR A 145 -8.28 5.62 9.53
C THR A 145 -8.46 4.73 8.31
N GLU A 146 -9.62 4.10 8.20
CA GLU A 146 -9.98 3.24 7.07
C GLU A 146 -10.69 4.06 5.99
N PHE A 147 -10.30 3.83 4.75
CA PHE A 147 -10.91 4.39 3.54
C PHE A 147 -11.47 3.28 2.68
N GLU A 148 -12.52 3.59 1.94
CA GLU A 148 -13.14 2.68 0.98
C GLU A 148 -13.47 3.37 -0.33
N LYS A 149 -13.58 2.58 -1.40
CA LYS A 149 -13.95 3.02 -2.74
C LYS A 149 -14.74 1.93 -3.44
N GLU A 150 -15.83 2.31 -4.07
CA GLU A 150 -16.57 1.46 -5.03
C GLU A 150 -16.14 1.82 -6.44
N ILE A 151 -15.76 0.81 -7.22
CA ILE A 151 -15.46 0.95 -8.65
C ILE A 151 -16.59 0.28 -9.42
N ASN A 152 -17.47 1.08 -10.00
CA ASN A 152 -18.48 0.56 -10.90
C ASN A 152 -17.81 0.16 -12.22
N ASN A 153 -17.43 -1.09 -12.33
CA ASN A 153 -17.11 -1.66 -13.63
C ASN A 153 -18.43 -1.91 -14.35
N GLU A 154 -18.92 -0.93 -15.09
CA GLU A 154 -19.95 -1.20 -16.10
C GLU A 154 -19.33 -2.24 -17.03
N ARG A 155 -19.75 -3.49 -16.89
CA ARG A 155 -19.50 -4.50 -17.90
C ARG A 155 -20.25 -4.01 -19.13
N SER A 156 -19.52 -3.39 -20.04
CA SER A 156 -20.03 -3.14 -21.40
C SER A 156 -20.43 -4.50 -21.97
N ASN A 157 -21.75 -4.72 -22.07
CA ASN A 157 -22.32 -5.85 -22.78
C ASN A 157 -21.97 -5.76 -24.28
#